data_0d3126f794e2028f072995feb9605091
#
_entry.id   0d3126f794e2028f072995feb9605091
#
_cell.length_a   1.000
_cell.length_b   1.000
_cell.length_c   1.000
_cell.angle_alpha   90.00
_cell.angle_beta   90.00
_cell.angle_gamma   90.00
#
_symmetry.space_group_name_H-M   'P 1'
#
loop_
_entity.id
_entity.type
_entity.pdbx_description
1 polymer ?
#
loop_
_entity_poly.entity_id
_entity_poly.type
_entity_poly.pdbx_seq_one_letter_code
_entity_poly.pdbx_strand_id
1 'polypeptide(L)'
;FKLIEQRDKLKEKFSNDLSAKRPVMCTSDKDKEFVENLTKIVEEQLTNPEFTADDFASMMSLGRTIFYRKVRGVTGYTPKEYLRIMRMKKAAELLSTKKYTVSEVTYMVGINDPFYFSRCFKAQFGISPSSYQKRYQEGIRETEINED
;
A
#
# COMPACT_ATOMS: atom_id res chain seq x y z
N PHE A 1 15.51 -19.98 4.91
CA PHE A 1 14.13 -20.37 4.54
C PHE A 1 13.11 -19.86 5.55
N LYS A 2 13.31 -20.06 6.84
CA LYS A 2 12.37 -19.61 7.87
C LYS A 2 12.22 -18.10 7.95
N LEU A 3 13.29 -17.33 7.71
CA LEU A 3 13.26 -15.88 7.73
C LEU A 3 12.46 -15.31 6.55
N ILE A 4 12.57 -15.94 5.39
CA ILE A 4 11.82 -15.53 4.18
C ILE A 4 10.34 -15.83 4.37
N GLU A 5 9.99 -16.99 4.90
CA GLU A 5 8.61 -17.37 5.18
C GLU A 5 7.94 -16.43 6.20
N GLN A 6 8.67 -16.07 7.27
CA GLN A 6 8.17 -15.13 8.27
C GLN A 6 7.95 -13.75 7.68
N ARG A 7 8.88 -13.30 6.83
CA ARG A 7 8.77 -12.01 6.14
C ARG A 7 7.55 -11.99 5.21
N ASP A 8 7.34 -13.06 4.45
CA ASP A 8 6.21 -13.18 3.53
C ASP A 8 4.88 -13.24 4.27
N LYS A 9 4.81 -13.95 5.39
CA LYS A 9 3.63 -14.00 6.25
C LYS A 9 3.31 -12.63 6.86
N LEU A 10 4.33 -11.89 7.29
CA LEU A 10 4.17 -10.53 7.80
C LEU A 10 3.64 -9.61 6.72
N LYS A 11 4.18 -9.69 5.51
CA LYS A 11 3.74 -8.89 4.36
C LYS A 11 2.30 -9.18 4.00
N GLU A 12 1.93 -10.46 3.91
CA GLU A 12 0.57 -10.88 3.60
C GLU A 12 -0.41 -10.39 4.64
N LYS A 13 -0.09 -10.59 5.92
CA LYS A 13 -0.92 -10.14 7.04
C LYS A 13 -1.09 -8.62 7.04
N PHE A 14 -0.01 -7.88 6.84
CA PHE A 14 -0.05 -6.43 6.82
C PHE A 14 -0.87 -5.92 5.62
N SER A 15 -0.72 -6.52 4.45
CA SER A 15 -1.49 -6.16 3.26
C SER A 15 -3.00 -6.41 3.46
N ASN A 16 -3.37 -7.49 4.11
CA ASN A 16 -4.76 -7.80 4.44
C ASN A 16 -5.31 -6.82 5.48
N ASP A 17 -4.50 -6.47 6.48
CA ASP A 17 -4.90 -5.55 7.55
C ASP A 17 -5.08 -4.12 7.02
N LEU A 18 -4.34 -3.72 5.99
CA LEU A 18 -4.53 -2.42 5.35
C LEU A 18 -5.93 -2.30 4.76
N SER A 19 -6.53 -3.38 4.26
CA SER A 19 -7.89 -3.36 3.75
C SER A 19 -8.92 -3.19 4.86
N ALA A 20 -8.62 -3.68 6.07
CA ALA A 20 -9.48 -3.52 7.25
C ALA A 20 -9.26 -2.19 8.01
N LYS A 21 -8.30 -1.36 7.57
CA LYS A 21 -7.90 -0.10 8.20
C LYS A 21 -7.39 -0.24 9.65
N ARG A 22 -7.02 -1.45 10.06
CA ARG A 22 -6.45 -1.71 11.40
C ARG A 22 -5.11 -2.40 11.27
N PRO A 23 -4.01 -1.78 11.75
CA PRO A 23 -2.72 -2.45 11.79
C PRO A 23 -2.71 -3.51 12.90
N VAL A 24 -2.71 -4.80 12.51
CA VAL A 24 -2.77 -5.93 13.47
C VAL A 24 -1.41 -6.22 14.10
N MET A 25 -0.34 -5.69 13.51
CA MET A 25 1.02 -5.95 13.99
C MET A 25 1.47 -5.06 15.14
N CYS A 26 0.62 -4.12 15.55
CA CYS A 26 0.92 -3.23 16.66
C CYS A 26 0.70 -3.94 18.00
N THR A 27 1.78 -4.16 18.75
CA THR A 27 1.77 -4.82 20.04
C THR A 27 1.70 -3.85 21.22
N SER A 28 1.94 -2.57 20.99
CA SER A 28 1.93 -1.53 22.02
C SER A 28 1.18 -0.28 21.53
N ASP A 29 0.77 0.55 22.48
CA ASP A 29 0.11 1.83 22.17
C ASP A 29 1.04 2.77 21.41
N LYS A 30 2.34 2.74 21.72
CA LYS A 30 3.35 3.53 21.00
C LYS A 30 3.48 3.10 19.56
N ASP A 31 3.41 1.79 19.29
CA ASP A 31 3.47 1.25 17.93
C ASP A 31 2.22 1.63 17.15
N LYS A 32 1.05 1.61 17.78
CA LYS A 32 -0.20 2.06 17.16
C LYS A 32 -0.14 3.52 16.77
N GLU A 33 0.33 4.37 17.68
CA GLU A 33 0.50 5.80 17.43
C GLU A 33 1.49 6.03 16.27
N PHE A 34 2.59 5.28 16.26
CA PHE A 34 3.58 5.36 15.19
C PHE A 34 2.97 5.01 13.84
N VAL A 35 2.21 3.91 13.75
CA VAL A 35 1.55 3.49 12.50
C VAL A 35 0.47 4.47 12.06
N GLU A 36 -0.28 5.03 13.00
CA GLU A 36 -1.28 6.06 12.69
C GLU A 36 -0.61 7.30 12.07
N ASN A 37 0.52 7.73 12.62
CA ASN A 37 1.30 8.84 12.08
C ASN A 37 1.87 8.52 10.70
N LEU A 38 2.38 7.30 10.51
CA LEU A 38 2.84 6.84 9.20
C LEU A 38 1.73 6.93 8.15
N THR A 39 0.58 6.40 8.49
CA THR A 39 -0.58 6.36 7.58
C THR A 39 -1.04 7.77 7.23
N LYS A 40 -1.10 8.65 8.21
CA LYS A 40 -1.50 10.04 8.00
C LYS A 40 -0.56 10.77 7.05
N ILE A 41 0.76 10.62 7.23
CA ILE A 41 1.76 11.25 6.37
C ILE A 41 1.66 10.69 4.95
N VAL A 42 1.50 9.38 4.80
CA VAL A 42 1.34 8.75 3.50
C VAL A 42 0.10 9.29 2.78
N GLU A 43 -1.03 9.39 3.46
CA GLU A 43 -2.26 9.93 2.88
C GLU A 43 -2.08 11.37 2.38
N GLU A 44 -1.34 12.19 3.13
CA GLU A 44 -1.06 13.57 2.76
C GLU A 44 -0.09 13.70 1.58
N GLN A 45 0.90 12.81 1.50
CA GLN A 45 2.01 12.89 0.53
C GLN A 45 1.90 11.93 -0.65
N LEU A 46 0.90 11.08 -0.66
CA LEU A 46 0.77 9.99 -1.62
C LEU A 46 0.78 10.46 -3.07
N THR A 47 0.17 11.60 -3.36
CA THR A 47 0.10 12.17 -4.70
C THR A 47 1.39 12.85 -5.15
N ASN A 48 2.34 13.07 -4.23
CA ASN A 48 3.60 13.73 -4.52
C ASN A 48 4.63 12.71 -5.02
N PRO A 49 5.02 12.75 -6.32
CA PRO A 49 6.00 11.80 -6.86
C PRO A 49 7.42 12.04 -6.33
N GLU A 50 7.69 13.22 -5.79
CA GLU A 50 9.00 13.60 -5.24
C GLU A 50 9.17 13.18 -3.78
N PHE A 51 8.14 12.65 -3.14
CA PHE A 51 8.21 12.21 -1.75
C PHE A 51 9.06 10.96 -1.61
N THR A 52 10.14 11.06 -0.83
CA THR A 52 11.11 9.99 -0.63
C THR A 52 11.03 9.42 0.78
N ALA A 53 11.71 8.28 1.01
CA ALA A 53 11.85 7.69 2.34
C ALA A 53 12.55 8.64 3.31
N ASP A 54 13.50 9.45 2.82
CA ASP A 54 14.20 10.45 3.64
C ASP A 54 13.25 11.56 4.09
N ASP A 55 12.41 12.05 3.19
CA ASP A 55 11.35 13.01 3.53
C ASP A 55 10.41 12.44 4.58
N PHE A 56 10.07 11.19 4.44
CA PHE A 56 9.20 10.47 5.38
C PHE A 56 9.82 10.46 6.79
N ALA A 57 11.09 10.08 6.89
CA ALA A 57 11.81 10.08 8.16
C ALA A 57 11.84 11.47 8.81
N SER A 58 12.10 12.51 8.00
CA SER A 58 12.12 13.90 8.45
C SER A 58 10.77 14.33 9.00
N MET A 59 9.69 13.99 8.33
CA MET A 59 8.33 14.32 8.78
C MET A 59 7.95 13.57 10.06
N MET A 60 8.56 12.42 10.32
CA MET A 60 8.39 11.66 11.56
C MET A 60 9.35 12.12 12.66
N SER A 61 10.18 13.11 12.39
CA SER A 61 11.20 13.63 13.31
C SER A 61 12.18 12.58 13.79
N LEU A 62 12.52 11.64 12.91
CA LEU A 62 13.46 10.55 13.20
C LEU A 62 14.63 10.55 12.23
N GLY A 63 15.79 10.11 12.71
CA GLY A 63 16.92 9.86 11.84
C GLY A 63 16.65 8.66 10.92
N ARG A 64 17.31 8.65 9.77
CA ARG A 64 17.12 7.65 8.73
C ARG A 64 17.21 6.20 9.25
N THR A 65 18.25 5.89 10.02
CA THR A 65 18.48 4.53 10.52
C THR A 65 17.41 4.09 11.51
N ILE A 66 17.05 4.97 12.44
CA ILE A 66 16.05 4.69 13.46
C ILE A 66 14.67 4.52 12.79
N PHE A 67 14.34 5.40 11.85
CA PHE A 67 13.10 5.34 11.10
C PHE A 67 12.99 4.03 10.33
N TYR A 68 14.05 3.65 9.60
CA TYR A 68 14.10 2.41 8.84
C TYR A 68 13.82 1.19 9.72
N ARG A 69 14.54 1.09 10.85
CA ARG A 69 14.38 -0.03 11.79
C ARG A 69 12.97 -0.09 12.36
N LYS A 70 12.41 1.05 12.72
CA LYS A 70 11.10 1.11 13.34
C LYS A 70 10.00 0.74 12.36
N VAL A 71 10.04 1.26 11.15
CA VAL A 71 9.08 0.90 10.11
C VAL A 71 9.16 -0.59 9.81
N ARG A 72 10.38 -1.12 9.63
CA ARG A 72 10.56 -2.54 9.35
C ARG A 72 10.12 -3.43 10.50
N GLY A 73 10.37 -3.04 11.74
CA GLY A 73 9.97 -3.78 12.92
C GLY A 73 8.45 -3.83 13.11
N VAL A 74 7.75 -2.74 12.80
CA VAL A 74 6.30 -2.62 13.01
C VAL A 74 5.52 -3.18 11.81
N THR A 75 5.96 -2.92 10.58
CA THR A 75 5.21 -3.27 9.37
C THR A 75 5.72 -4.51 8.65
N GLY A 76 6.97 -4.91 8.89
CA GLY A 76 7.64 -5.95 8.12
C GLY A 76 8.21 -5.48 6.79
N TYR A 77 8.03 -4.20 6.44
CA TYR A 77 8.48 -3.61 5.19
C TYR A 77 9.50 -2.49 5.43
N THR A 78 10.35 -2.24 4.44
CA THR A 78 11.16 -1.02 4.44
C THR A 78 10.24 0.20 4.21
N PRO A 79 10.68 1.42 4.58
CA PRO A 79 9.87 2.62 4.30
C PRO A 79 9.50 2.77 2.82
N LYS A 80 10.42 2.46 1.91
CA LYS A 80 10.18 2.52 0.48
C LYS A 80 9.14 1.51 0.03
N GLU A 81 9.23 0.27 0.52
CA GLU A 81 8.25 -0.79 0.25
C GLU A 81 6.88 -0.40 0.80
N TYR A 82 6.84 0.11 2.02
CA TYR A 82 5.61 0.57 2.67
C TYR A 82 4.90 1.64 1.84
N LEU A 83 5.65 2.66 1.41
CA LEU A 83 5.11 3.74 0.57
C LEU A 83 4.53 3.18 -0.74
N ARG A 84 5.26 2.26 -1.38
CA ARG A 84 4.80 1.61 -2.61
C ARG A 84 3.51 0.83 -2.39
N ILE A 85 3.42 0.06 -1.31
CA ILE A 85 2.23 -0.72 -0.96
C ILE A 85 1.02 0.18 -0.75
N MET A 86 1.20 1.29 -0.06
CA MET A 86 0.12 2.25 0.18
C MET A 86 -0.33 2.93 -1.10
N ARG A 87 0.60 3.26 -1.99
CA ARG A 87 0.28 3.81 -3.31
C ARG A 87 -0.53 2.83 -4.15
N MET A 88 -0.13 1.56 -4.16
CA MET A 88 -0.86 0.52 -4.89
C MET A 88 -2.24 0.27 -4.30
N LYS A 89 -2.36 0.30 -2.99
CA LYS A 89 -3.65 0.18 -2.31
C LYS A 89 -4.60 1.32 -2.70
N LYS A 90 -4.11 2.54 -2.71
CA LYS A 90 -4.90 3.70 -3.14
C LYS A 90 -5.29 3.59 -4.62
N ALA A 91 -4.37 3.09 -5.44
CA ALA A 91 -4.65 2.84 -6.86
C ALA A 91 -5.80 1.85 -7.03
N ALA A 92 -5.80 0.76 -6.27
CA ALA A 92 -6.88 -0.23 -6.31
C ALA A 92 -8.23 0.40 -5.93
N GLU A 93 -8.26 1.23 -4.91
CA GLU A 93 -9.46 1.97 -4.52
C GLU A 93 -9.97 2.86 -5.66
N LEU A 94 -9.07 3.62 -6.29
CA LEU A 94 -9.43 4.53 -7.39
C LEU A 94 -9.90 3.77 -8.63
N LEU A 95 -9.25 2.65 -8.97
CA LEU A 95 -9.65 1.81 -10.10
C LEU A 95 -11.04 1.21 -9.89
N SER A 96 -11.39 0.87 -8.66
CA SER A 96 -12.70 0.29 -8.33
C SER A 96 -13.85 1.28 -8.50
N THR A 97 -13.58 2.58 -8.47
CA THR A 97 -14.61 3.60 -8.65
C THR A 97 -15.06 3.76 -10.10
N LYS A 98 -14.25 3.30 -11.06
CA LYS A 98 -14.49 3.40 -12.51
C LYS A 98 -14.53 4.81 -13.07
N LYS A 99 -14.17 5.81 -12.27
CA LYS A 99 -14.17 7.22 -12.69
C LYS A 99 -12.91 7.63 -13.43
N TYR A 100 -11.86 6.81 -13.33
CA TYR A 100 -10.52 7.17 -13.80
C TYR A 100 -9.96 6.06 -14.67
N THR A 101 -9.15 6.44 -15.67
CA THR A 101 -8.37 5.49 -16.47
C THR A 101 -7.17 5.00 -15.66
N VAL A 102 -6.58 3.89 -16.09
CA VAL A 102 -5.35 3.37 -15.47
C VAL A 102 -4.23 4.42 -15.50
N SER A 103 -4.12 5.15 -16.63
CA SER A 103 -3.11 6.22 -16.78
C SER A 103 -3.33 7.34 -15.76
N GLU A 104 -4.57 7.80 -15.61
CA GLU A 104 -4.91 8.83 -14.62
C GLU A 104 -4.59 8.37 -13.20
N VAL A 105 -4.96 7.14 -12.84
CA VAL A 105 -4.69 6.58 -11.52
C VAL A 105 -3.19 6.51 -11.23
N THR A 106 -2.38 6.15 -12.23
CA THR A 106 -0.93 6.11 -12.11
C THR A 106 -0.39 7.44 -11.58
N TYR A 107 -0.77 8.54 -12.20
CA TYR A 107 -0.33 9.87 -11.78
C TYR A 107 -0.96 10.32 -10.46
N MET A 108 -2.20 9.94 -10.21
CA MET A 108 -2.92 10.29 -8.98
C MET A 108 -2.27 9.68 -7.73
N VAL A 109 -1.60 8.53 -7.88
CA VAL A 109 -0.89 7.90 -6.76
C VAL A 109 0.61 8.24 -6.74
N GLY A 110 1.01 9.29 -7.45
CA GLY A 110 2.38 9.83 -7.40
C GLY A 110 3.42 9.02 -8.16
N ILE A 111 3.03 8.28 -9.18
CA ILE A 111 3.95 7.52 -10.02
C ILE A 111 3.97 8.13 -11.42
N ASN A 112 5.18 8.40 -11.93
CA ASN A 112 5.34 9.03 -13.24
C ASN A 112 5.56 8.03 -14.38
N ASP A 113 5.80 6.76 -14.05
CA ASP A 113 6.07 5.71 -15.03
C ASP A 113 4.96 4.66 -15.02
N PRO A 114 4.08 4.64 -16.05
CA PRO A 114 2.99 3.65 -16.12
C PRO A 114 3.46 2.20 -16.17
N PHE A 115 4.61 1.93 -16.75
CA PHE A 115 5.17 0.57 -16.80
C PHE A 115 5.59 0.11 -15.41
N TYR A 116 6.25 0.97 -14.66
CA TYR A 116 6.62 0.69 -13.27
C TYR A 116 5.37 0.47 -12.42
N PHE A 117 4.37 1.33 -12.58
CA PHE A 117 3.09 1.19 -11.89
C PHE A 117 2.45 -0.17 -12.15
N SER A 118 2.35 -0.57 -13.41
CA SER A 118 1.73 -1.85 -13.79
C SER A 118 2.47 -3.04 -13.20
N ARG A 119 3.81 -3.01 -13.18
CA ARG A 119 4.61 -4.07 -12.58
C ARG A 119 4.39 -4.17 -11.08
N CYS A 120 4.40 -3.05 -10.39
CA CYS A 120 4.19 -3.00 -8.94
C CYS A 120 2.77 -3.45 -8.58
N PHE A 121 1.78 -3.00 -9.33
CA PHE A 121 0.39 -3.37 -9.11
C PHE A 121 0.19 -4.87 -9.29
N LYS A 122 0.69 -5.42 -10.39
CA LYS A 122 0.59 -6.86 -10.66
C LYS A 122 1.32 -7.69 -9.61
N ALA A 123 2.49 -7.24 -9.16
CA ALA A 123 3.24 -7.93 -8.11
C ALA A 123 2.47 -7.98 -6.79
N GLN A 124 1.72 -6.93 -6.46
CA GLN A 124 0.98 -6.85 -5.20
C GLN A 124 -0.38 -7.54 -5.27
N PHE A 125 -1.12 -7.38 -6.35
CA PHE A 125 -2.49 -7.88 -6.48
C PHE A 125 -2.63 -9.11 -7.37
N GLY A 126 -1.58 -9.53 -8.05
CA GLY A 126 -1.57 -10.73 -8.89
C GLY A 126 -2.13 -10.55 -10.29
N ILE A 127 -2.74 -9.41 -10.60
CA ILE A 127 -3.29 -9.09 -11.93
C ILE A 127 -2.94 -7.66 -12.31
N SER A 128 -3.00 -7.36 -13.61
CA SER A 128 -2.71 -6.02 -14.12
C SER A 128 -3.77 -5.00 -13.67
N PRO A 129 -3.44 -3.70 -13.63
CA PRO A 129 -4.42 -2.67 -13.27
C PRO A 129 -5.68 -2.69 -14.13
N SER A 130 -5.54 -2.87 -15.44
CA SER A 130 -6.68 -2.92 -16.35
C SER A 130 -7.54 -4.16 -16.13
N SER A 131 -6.93 -5.31 -15.88
CA SER A 131 -7.65 -6.54 -15.54
C SER A 131 -8.37 -6.41 -14.20
N TYR A 132 -7.73 -5.77 -13.23
CA TYR A 132 -8.34 -5.50 -11.92
C TYR A 132 -9.60 -4.64 -12.06
N GLN A 133 -9.52 -3.57 -12.84
CA GLN A 133 -10.64 -2.68 -13.07
C GLN A 133 -11.83 -3.41 -13.73
N LYS A 134 -11.57 -4.22 -14.75
CA LYS A 134 -12.60 -5.05 -15.40
C LYS A 134 -13.18 -6.08 -14.45
N ARG A 135 -12.33 -6.81 -13.74
CA ARG A 135 -12.73 -7.89 -12.85
C ARG A 135 -13.55 -7.39 -11.67
N TYR A 136 -13.21 -6.21 -11.16
CA TYR A 136 -14.00 -5.61 -10.09
C TYR A 136 -15.42 -5.30 -10.57
N GLN A 137 -15.58 -4.93 -11.84
CA GLN A 137 -16.89 -4.73 -12.46
C GLN A 137 -17.68 -6.03 -12.58
N GLU A 138 -17.01 -7.12 -13.00
CA GLU A 138 -17.61 -8.44 -13.16
C GLU A 138 -17.82 -9.12 -11.80
N GLY A 139 -16.92 -8.93 -10.85
CA GLY A 139 -16.99 -9.52 -9.52
C GLY A 139 -18.21 -9.09 -8.72
N ILE A 140 -18.66 -7.85 -8.88
CA ILE A 140 -19.91 -7.37 -8.26
C ILE A 140 -21.09 -8.15 -8.80
N ARG A 141 -21.12 -8.40 -10.12
CA ARG A 141 -22.20 -9.18 -10.76
C ARG A 141 -22.19 -10.65 -10.34
N GLU A 142 -21.00 -11.24 -10.26
CA GLU A 142 -20.85 -12.63 -9.82
C GLU A 142 -21.27 -12.82 -8.37
N THR A 143 -20.94 -11.86 -7.51
CA THR A 143 -21.34 -11.90 -6.10
C THR A 143 -22.86 -11.76 -5.96
N GLU A 144 -23.48 -10.89 -6.76
CA GLU A 144 -24.93 -10.74 -6.79
C GLU A 144 -25.61 -12.01 -7.28
N ILE A 145 -25.02 -12.70 -8.25
CA ILE A 145 -25.56 -13.95 -8.79
C ILE A 145 -25.41 -15.11 -7.80
N ASN A 146 -24.31 -15.16 -7.05
CA ASN A 146 -24.03 -16.24 -6.11
C ASN A 146 -24.76 -16.09 -4.77
N GLU A 147 -25.30 -14.94 -4.45
CA GLU A 147 -26.12 -14.72 -3.26
C GLU A 147 -27.59 -15.09 -3.47
N ASP A 148 -27.97 -15.32 -4.70
CA ASP A 148 -29.30 -15.83 -5.07
C ASP A 148 -29.26 -17.37 -5.14
#